data_974e982c905945dfb1cf45bceb0107cf
#
_entry.id   974e982c905945dfb1cf45bceb0107cf
#
_cell.length_a   1.000
_cell.length_b   1.000
_cell.length_c   1.000
_cell.angle_alpha   90.00
_cell.angle_beta   90.00
_cell.angle_gamma   90.00
#
_symmetry.space_group_name_H-M   'P 1'
#
loop_
_entity.id
_entity.type
_entity.pdbx_description
1 polymer ?
#
loop_
_entity_poly.entity_id
_entity_poly.type
_entity_poly.pdbx_seq_one_letter_code
_entity_poly.pdbx_strand_id
1 'polypeptide(L)'
;IISYSRHIGGKNIDQTIDIILNEKTAIKPKSNAPTSIISAWDLHYKSWKNTKAPKLILKYEDLLENTMDSIDKLILFICSILEINLDELKNKKLNTFKTTSIDIFRQYEREFGFNESSGNTNFFRTAKKNTWQKILTKKQIKKIEEKFNNTMEEVGYI
;
A
#
# COMPACT_ATOMS: atom_id res chain seq x y z
N ILE A 1 2.12 -3.38 8.08
CA ILE A 1 3.02 -3.89 9.15
C ILE A 1 3.47 -5.30 8.81
N ILE A 2 2.58 -6.30 8.82
CA ILE A 2 2.92 -7.71 8.64
C ILE A 2 3.62 -7.99 7.30
N SER A 3 3.13 -7.42 6.22
CA SER A 3 3.76 -7.53 4.92
C SER A 3 5.15 -6.89 4.92
N TYR A 4 5.25 -5.71 5.51
CA TYR A 4 6.48 -4.95 5.58
C TYR A 4 7.54 -5.61 6.46
N SER A 5 7.16 -6.24 7.60
CA SER A 5 8.10 -6.97 8.45
C SER A 5 8.82 -8.10 7.72
N ARG A 6 8.14 -8.73 6.78
CA ARG A 6 8.72 -9.80 5.94
C ARG A 6 9.59 -9.24 4.81
N HIS A 7 9.20 -8.08 4.27
CA HIS A 7 9.91 -7.44 3.17
C HIS A 7 11.26 -6.85 3.60
N ILE A 8 11.36 -6.24 4.78
CA ILE A 8 12.60 -5.58 5.25
C ILE A 8 13.61 -6.53 5.92
N GLY A 9 13.68 -7.78 5.47
CA GLY A 9 14.76 -8.69 5.87
C GLY A 9 14.59 -9.33 7.24
N GLY A 10 13.38 -9.78 7.57
CA GLY A 10 13.13 -10.62 8.75
C GLY A 10 13.09 -9.87 10.07
N LYS A 11 12.82 -8.57 10.07
CA LYS A 11 12.51 -7.85 11.31
C LYS A 11 11.26 -8.44 11.93
N ASN A 12 11.25 -8.58 13.25
CA ASN A 12 10.05 -9.01 13.95
C ASN A 12 8.96 -7.93 13.87
N ILE A 13 7.73 -8.30 14.23
CA ILE A 13 6.57 -7.40 14.14
C ILE A 13 6.75 -6.17 15.04
N ASP A 14 7.30 -6.32 16.25
CA ASP A 14 7.51 -5.18 17.17
C ASP A 14 8.48 -4.16 16.60
N GLN A 15 9.60 -4.59 16.05
CA GLN A 15 10.54 -3.70 15.36
C GLN A 15 9.89 -2.98 14.18
N THR A 16 9.01 -3.67 13.45
CA THR A 16 8.29 -3.07 12.33
C THR A 16 7.27 -2.03 12.82
N ILE A 17 6.59 -2.32 13.93
CA ILE A 17 5.69 -1.35 14.57
C ILE A 17 6.49 -0.11 14.98
N ASP A 18 7.63 -0.27 15.62
CA ASP A 18 8.48 0.86 16.03
C ASP A 18 8.92 1.72 14.83
N ILE A 19 9.21 1.09 13.70
CA ILE A 19 9.54 1.81 12.46
C ILE A 19 8.39 2.68 11.99
N ILE A 20 7.17 2.16 11.91
CA ILE A 20 6.01 2.93 11.41
C ILE A 20 5.49 3.98 12.38
N LEU A 21 5.79 3.82 13.69
CA LEU A 21 5.45 4.81 14.72
C LEU A 21 6.45 5.96 14.79
N ASN A 22 7.67 5.75 14.26
CA ASN A 22 8.76 6.70 14.39
C ASN A 22 8.71 7.77 13.28
N GLU A 23 8.56 9.01 13.67
CA GLU A 23 8.49 10.18 12.79
C GLU A 23 9.80 10.45 12.03
N LYS A 24 10.93 9.96 12.53
CA LYS A 24 12.26 10.15 11.94
C LYS A 24 12.76 8.94 11.16
N THR A 25 11.87 8.02 10.81
CA THR A 25 12.29 6.82 10.08
C THR A 25 12.77 7.16 8.68
N ALA A 26 14.00 6.77 8.39
CA ALA A 26 14.62 6.85 7.08
C ALA A 26 15.22 5.50 6.69
N ILE A 27 15.08 5.12 5.45
CA ILE A 27 15.69 3.92 4.88
C ILE A 27 16.88 4.33 4.01
N LYS A 28 18.05 3.83 4.39
CA LYS A 28 19.26 3.93 3.56
C LYS A 28 19.26 2.79 2.55
N PRO A 29 19.33 3.07 1.27
CA PRO A 29 19.41 2.02 0.25
C PRO A 29 20.78 1.30 0.34
N LYS A 30 20.83 0.09 -0.18
CA LYS A 30 22.08 -0.68 -0.30
C LYS A 30 23.00 -0.20 -1.44
N SER A 31 22.52 0.73 -2.27
CA SER A 31 23.21 1.30 -3.43
C SER A 31 23.37 2.81 -3.28
N ASN A 32 23.93 3.47 -4.27
CA ASN A 32 24.09 4.93 -4.33
C ASN A 32 22.77 5.72 -4.49
N ALA A 33 21.61 5.07 -4.34
CA ALA A 33 20.33 5.76 -4.36
C ALA A 33 20.15 6.66 -3.13
N PRO A 34 19.37 7.72 -3.21
CA PRO A 34 19.15 8.65 -2.10
C PRO A 34 18.42 7.95 -0.92
N THR A 35 18.72 8.42 0.28
CA THR A 35 17.99 7.99 1.49
C THR A 35 16.52 8.39 1.39
N SER A 36 15.62 7.42 1.57
CA SER A 36 14.17 7.65 1.59
C SER A 36 13.70 7.94 3.01
N ILE A 37 13.10 9.09 3.23
CA ILE A 37 12.44 9.43 4.49
C ILE A 37 11.02 8.86 4.45
N ILE A 38 10.71 7.89 5.31
CA ILE A 38 9.39 7.26 5.37
C ILE A 38 8.50 7.97 6.37
N SER A 39 9.08 8.42 7.50
CA SER A 39 8.34 9.04 8.61
C SER A 39 7.30 8.10 9.25
N ALA A 40 6.49 8.60 10.18
CA ALA A 40 5.36 7.86 10.71
C ALA A 40 4.21 7.78 9.70
N TRP A 41 3.38 6.74 9.79
CA TRP A 41 2.30 6.52 8.83
C TRP A 41 1.33 7.69 8.70
N ASP A 42 0.93 8.30 9.82
CA ASP A 42 0.01 9.44 9.83
C ASP A 42 0.63 10.71 9.23
N LEU A 43 1.91 10.95 9.46
CA LEU A 43 2.64 12.07 8.87
C LEU A 43 2.79 11.89 7.37
N HIS A 44 3.06 10.66 6.92
CA HIS A 44 3.09 10.34 5.50
C HIS A 44 1.72 10.63 4.85
N TYR A 45 0.63 10.14 5.43
CA TYR A 45 -0.72 10.42 4.95
C TYR A 45 -1.02 11.93 4.92
N LYS A 46 -0.75 12.65 6.01
CA LYS A 46 -0.96 14.10 6.12
C LYS A 46 -0.15 14.90 5.09
N SER A 47 1.09 14.49 4.81
CA SER A 47 1.93 15.14 3.80
C SER A 47 1.30 15.08 2.41
N TRP A 48 0.76 13.92 2.03
CA TRP A 48 0.02 13.77 0.78
C TRP A 48 -1.30 14.53 0.79
N LYS A 49 -2.06 14.46 1.89
CA LYS A 49 -3.33 15.18 2.04
C LYS A 49 -3.15 16.69 1.85
N ASN A 50 -2.07 17.26 2.38
CA ASN A 50 -1.80 18.70 2.36
C ASN A 50 -1.14 19.19 1.04
N THR A 51 -0.74 18.31 0.14
CA THR A 51 -0.21 18.77 -1.16
C THR A 51 -1.29 19.48 -1.98
N LYS A 52 -0.88 20.51 -2.74
CA LYS A 52 -1.79 21.24 -3.65
C LYS A 52 -1.98 20.51 -4.99
N ALA A 53 -1.14 19.51 -5.30
CA ALA A 53 -1.28 18.74 -6.51
C ALA A 53 -2.59 17.94 -6.53
N PRO A 54 -3.18 17.69 -7.69
CA PRO A 54 -4.28 16.74 -7.83
C PRO A 54 -3.89 15.39 -7.22
N LYS A 55 -4.80 14.79 -6.46
CA LYS A 55 -4.54 13.53 -5.79
C LYS A 55 -5.76 12.63 -5.73
N LEU A 56 -5.52 11.35 -5.77
CA LEU A 56 -6.51 10.29 -5.52
C LEU A 56 -5.98 9.41 -4.40
N ILE A 57 -6.77 9.23 -3.35
CA ILE A 57 -6.46 8.32 -2.25
C ILE A 57 -7.41 7.12 -2.39
N LEU A 58 -6.84 5.94 -2.54
CA LEU A 58 -7.57 4.67 -2.59
C LEU A 58 -7.18 3.82 -1.39
N LYS A 59 -8.16 3.21 -0.72
CA LYS A 59 -7.91 2.22 0.31
C LYS A 59 -7.60 0.88 -0.33
N TYR A 60 -6.67 0.15 0.26
CA TYR A 60 -6.34 -1.20 -0.18
C TYR A 60 -7.55 -2.14 -0.10
N GLU A 61 -8.37 -1.98 0.93
CA GLU A 61 -9.60 -2.74 1.13
C GLU A 61 -10.60 -2.51 0.00
N ASP A 62 -10.75 -1.27 -0.47
CA ASP A 62 -11.62 -0.93 -1.60
C ASP A 62 -11.11 -1.54 -2.91
N LEU A 63 -9.78 -1.58 -3.10
CA LEU A 63 -9.18 -2.25 -4.25
C LEU A 63 -9.46 -3.75 -4.27
N LEU A 64 -9.62 -4.39 -3.12
CA LEU A 64 -9.93 -5.81 -3.02
C LEU A 64 -11.43 -6.12 -3.15
N GLU A 65 -12.29 -5.30 -2.56
CA GLU A 65 -13.74 -5.57 -2.45
C GLU A 65 -14.55 -4.92 -3.57
N ASN A 66 -14.15 -3.71 -3.96
CA ASN A 66 -14.82 -2.88 -4.96
C ASN A 66 -13.85 -2.56 -6.10
N THR A 67 -13.17 -3.58 -6.62
CA THR A 67 -12.08 -3.43 -7.61
C THR A 67 -12.52 -2.62 -8.83
N MET A 68 -13.71 -2.90 -9.38
CA MET A 68 -14.19 -2.20 -10.58
C MET A 68 -14.43 -0.72 -10.32
N ASP A 69 -15.06 -0.37 -9.20
CA ASP A 69 -15.30 1.02 -8.81
C ASP A 69 -13.99 1.76 -8.52
N SER A 70 -13.02 1.06 -7.92
CA SER A 70 -11.68 1.62 -7.67
C SER A 70 -10.92 1.88 -8.97
N ILE A 71 -11.04 0.99 -9.95
CA ILE A 71 -10.50 1.18 -11.31
C ILE A 71 -11.20 2.36 -11.99
N ASP A 72 -12.52 2.51 -11.86
CA ASP A 72 -13.24 3.65 -12.41
C ASP A 72 -12.77 4.98 -11.83
N LYS A 73 -12.64 5.07 -10.50
CA LYS A 73 -12.09 6.25 -9.83
C LYS A 73 -10.70 6.59 -10.32
N LEU A 74 -9.84 5.57 -10.50
CA LEU A 74 -8.47 5.77 -11.00
C LEU A 74 -8.47 6.27 -12.46
N ILE A 75 -9.28 5.66 -13.32
CA ILE A 75 -9.39 6.07 -14.74
C ILE A 75 -9.93 7.50 -14.84
N LEU A 76 -11.00 7.83 -14.12
CA LEU A 76 -11.55 9.20 -14.08
C LEU A 76 -10.52 10.22 -13.61
N PHE A 77 -9.75 9.87 -12.59
CA PHE A 77 -8.67 10.72 -12.09
C PHE A 77 -7.57 10.94 -13.14
N ILE A 78 -7.14 9.89 -13.82
CA ILE A 78 -6.14 9.98 -14.90
C ILE A 78 -6.69 10.84 -16.05
N CYS A 79 -7.94 10.62 -16.47
CA CYS A 79 -8.60 11.41 -17.51
C CYS A 79 -8.65 12.90 -17.14
N SER A 80 -8.96 13.22 -15.88
CA SER A 80 -9.03 14.61 -15.42
C SER A 80 -7.68 15.33 -15.41
N ILE A 81 -6.57 14.59 -15.21
CA ILE A 81 -5.22 15.16 -15.22
C ILE A 81 -4.67 15.33 -16.64
N LEU A 82 -4.92 14.31 -17.48
CA LEU A 82 -4.37 14.24 -18.83
C LEU A 82 -5.30 14.84 -19.88
N GLU A 83 -6.48 15.32 -19.50
CA GLU A 83 -7.53 15.86 -20.39
C GLU A 83 -7.92 14.88 -21.51
N ILE A 84 -7.90 13.58 -21.20
CA ILE A 84 -8.23 12.49 -22.12
C ILE A 84 -9.72 12.16 -22.04
N ASN A 85 -10.36 11.87 -23.20
CA ASN A 85 -11.74 11.43 -23.23
C ASN A 85 -11.88 10.03 -22.60
N LEU A 86 -12.87 9.88 -21.72
CA LEU A 86 -13.18 8.61 -21.02
C LEU A 86 -13.47 7.45 -22.02
N ASP A 87 -14.10 7.75 -23.17
CA ASP A 87 -14.43 6.72 -24.17
C ASP A 87 -13.19 6.02 -24.72
N GLU A 88 -12.06 6.70 -24.80
CA GLU A 88 -10.78 6.10 -25.23
C GLU A 88 -10.25 5.05 -24.26
N LEU A 89 -10.67 5.09 -22.99
CA LEU A 89 -10.19 4.22 -21.94
C LEU A 89 -11.17 3.10 -21.54
N LYS A 90 -12.37 3.05 -22.10
CA LYS A 90 -13.39 2.02 -21.77
C LYS A 90 -12.83 0.59 -21.92
N ASN A 91 -12.15 0.32 -23.03
CA ASN A 91 -11.57 -1.01 -23.27
C ASN A 91 -10.39 -1.31 -22.34
N LYS A 92 -9.67 -0.29 -21.88
CA LYS A 92 -8.54 -0.46 -20.95
C LYS A 92 -8.99 -0.88 -19.57
N LYS A 93 -10.17 -0.44 -19.11
CA LYS A 93 -10.76 -0.82 -17.83
C LYS A 93 -10.88 -2.35 -17.69
N LEU A 94 -11.53 -2.99 -18.67
CA LEU A 94 -11.73 -4.44 -18.64
C LEU A 94 -10.40 -5.20 -18.73
N ASN A 95 -9.49 -4.73 -19.55
CA ASN A 95 -8.14 -5.31 -19.64
C ASN A 95 -7.38 -5.18 -18.34
N THR A 96 -7.39 -4.00 -17.71
CA THR A 96 -6.77 -3.78 -16.40
C THR A 96 -7.31 -4.75 -15.38
N PHE A 97 -8.63 -4.87 -15.26
CA PHE A 97 -9.25 -5.81 -14.32
C PHE A 97 -8.81 -7.26 -14.55
N LYS A 98 -8.76 -7.69 -15.82
CA LYS A 98 -8.36 -9.06 -16.18
C LYS A 98 -6.88 -9.34 -15.95
N THR A 99 -6.01 -8.35 -16.17
CA THR A 99 -4.55 -8.56 -16.15
C THR A 99 -3.90 -8.24 -14.79
N THR A 100 -4.64 -7.65 -13.86
CA THR A 100 -4.12 -7.26 -12.53
C THR A 100 -4.61 -8.15 -11.38
N SER A 101 -5.08 -9.37 -11.68
CA SER A 101 -5.45 -10.31 -10.62
C SER A 101 -4.21 -10.79 -9.86
N ILE A 102 -4.38 -11.09 -8.56
CA ILE A 102 -3.27 -11.59 -7.73
C ILE A 102 -2.66 -12.88 -8.27
N ASP A 103 -3.45 -13.71 -8.93
CA ASP A 103 -2.96 -14.99 -9.48
C ASP A 103 -2.08 -14.76 -10.71
N ILE A 104 -2.41 -13.78 -11.55
CA ILE A 104 -1.54 -13.35 -12.65
C ILE A 104 -0.21 -12.80 -12.10
N PHE A 105 -0.24 -11.92 -11.10
CA PHE A 105 0.97 -11.39 -10.50
C PHE A 105 1.84 -12.48 -9.86
N ARG A 106 1.23 -13.47 -9.23
CA ARG A 106 1.96 -14.64 -8.71
C ARG A 106 2.60 -15.47 -9.80
N GLN A 107 1.91 -15.63 -10.93
CA GLN A 107 2.46 -16.33 -12.08
C GLN A 107 3.66 -15.58 -12.65
N TYR A 108 3.54 -14.26 -12.86
CA TYR A 108 4.66 -13.42 -13.29
C TYR A 108 5.84 -13.48 -12.33
N GLU A 109 5.60 -13.41 -11.03
CA GLU A 109 6.68 -13.51 -10.04
C GLU A 109 7.42 -14.87 -10.10
N ARG A 110 6.69 -15.97 -10.34
CA ARG A 110 7.29 -17.29 -10.49
C ARG A 110 8.11 -17.43 -11.77
N GLU A 111 7.63 -16.85 -12.86
CA GLU A 111 8.25 -17.00 -14.19
C GLU A 111 9.43 -16.05 -14.40
N PHE A 112 9.31 -14.82 -13.95
CA PHE A 112 10.24 -13.73 -14.25
C PHE A 112 10.94 -13.16 -13.02
N GLY A 113 10.53 -13.56 -11.83
CA GLY A 113 10.94 -12.91 -10.59
C GLY A 113 10.25 -11.54 -10.40
N PHE A 114 10.55 -10.91 -9.27
CA PHE A 114 10.09 -9.56 -8.97
C PHE A 114 11.21 -8.77 -8.28
N ASN A 115 11.67 -7.70 -8.90
CA ASN A 115 12.87 -6.95 -8.46
C ASN A 115 12.76 -6.37 -7.04
N GLU A 116 11.55 -6.10 -6.57
CA GLU A 116 11.30 -5.62 -5.21
C GLU A 116 11.14 -6.74 -4.19
N SER A 117 11.19 -8.00 -4.63
CA SER A 117 11.18 -9.16 -3.74
C SER A 117 12.48 -9.21 -2.95
N SER A 118 12.42 -9.38 -1.64
CA SER A 118 13.59 -9.47 -0.75
C SER A 118 14.26 -10.86 -0.75
N GLY A 119 14.16 -11.59 -1.84
CA GLY A 119 14.96 -12.79 -2.15
C GLY A 119 14.47 -14.11 -1.56
N ASN A 120 13.87 -14.16 -0.37
CA ASN A 120 13.48 -15.42 0.27
C ASN A 120 11.96 -15.60 0.46
N THR A 121 11.15 -14.63 0.05
CA THR A 121 9.69 -14.70 0.18
C THR A 121 9.01 -14.06 -1.01
N ASN A 122 7.97 -14.71 -1.53
CA ASN A 122 7.17 -14.15 -2.61
C ASN A 122 6.56 -12.81 -2.19
N PHE A 123 6.60 -11.83 -3.08
CA PHE A 123 6.00 -10.52 -2.87
C PHE A 123 4.47 -10.60 -2.95
N PHE A 124 3.94 -11.22 -4.00
CA PHE A 124 2.50 -11.39 -4.20
C PHE A 124 1.97 -12.60 -3.43
N ARG A 125 1.40 -12.37 -2.23
CA ARG A 125 0.96 -13.44 -1.33
C ARG A 125 -0.54 -13.65 -1.33
N THR A 126 -1.23 -13.17 -0.32
CA THR A 126 -2.63 -13.55 -0.08
C THR A 126 -3.66 -12.54 -0.61
N ALA A 127 -3.29 -11.27 -0.78
CA ALA A 127 -4.21 -10.18 -1.12
C ALA A 127 -5.52 -10.25 -0.29
N LYS A 128 -5.39 -10.46 1.03
CA LYS A 128 -6.52 -10.57 1.96
C LYS A 128 -6.49 -9.44 2.97
N LYS A 129 -7.66 -8.88 3.25
CA LYS A 129 -7.84 -7.94 4.35
C LYS A 129 -7.91 -8.66 5.70
N ASN A 130 -7.79 -7.90 6.79
CA ASN A 130 -8.00 -8.35 8.17
C ASN A 130 -7.11 -9.51 8.63
N THR A 131 -6.04 -9.85 7.91
CA THR A 131 -5.10 -10.89 8.34
C THR A 131 -4.36 -10.52 9.62
N TRP A 132 -4.28 -9.24 9.93
CA TRP A 132 -3.64 -8.70 11.12
C TRP A 132 -4.31 -9.14 12.43
N GLN A 133 -5.64 -9.33 12.44
CA GLN A 133 -6.40 -9.74 13.61
C GLN A 133 -5.95 -11.09 14.18
N LYS A 134 -5.44 -11.98 13.33
CA LYS A 134 -4.92 -13.30 13.72
C LYS A 134 -3.44 -13.31 14.08
N ILE A 135 -2.73 -12.22 13.81
CA ILE A 135 -1.26 -12.17 13.90
C ILE A 135 -0.80 -11.17 14.96
N LEU A 136 -1.45 -10.01 15.05
CA LEU A 136 -1.09 -9.00 16.03
C LEU A 136 -1.69 -9.29 17.40
N THR A 137 -0.89 -9.10 18.44
CA THR A 137 -1.37 -9.15 19.82
C THR A 137 -2.20 -7.92 20.16
N LYS A 138 -3.08 -8.04 21.16
CA LYS A 138 -3.87 -6.90 21.68
C LYS A 138 -2.99 -5.71 22.08
N LYS A 139 -1.80 -5.96 22.65
CA LYS A 139 -0.85 -4.91 23.03
C LYS A 139 -0.29 -4.17 21.81
N GLN A 140 0.01 -4.89 20.74
CA GLN A 140 0.50 -4.30 19.47
C GLN A 140 -0.59 -3.48 18.79
N ILE A 141 -1.82 -3.99 18.74
CA ILE A 141 -2.99 -3.27 18.20
C ILE A 141 -3.19 -1.96 18.95
N LYS A 142 -3.29 -2.03 20.28
CA LYS A 142 -3.47 -0.86 21.15
C LYS A 142 -2.39 0.20 20.92
N LYS A 143 -1.12 -0.20 20.83
CA LYS A 143 0.00 0.70 20.57
C LYS A 143 -0.14 1.45 19.24
N ILE A 144 -0.65 0.80 18.21
CA ILE A 144 -0.89 1.38 16.88
C ILE A 144 -2.07 2.35 16.93
N GLU A 145 -3.19 1.91 17.50
CA GLU A 145 -4.42 2.70 17.61
C GLU A 145 -4.20 3.96 18.45
N GLU A 146 -3.54 3.87 19.61
CA GLU A 146 -3.21 5.03 20.44
C GLU A 146 -2.38 6.09 19.71
N LYS A 147 -1.41 5.67 18.89
CA LYS A 147 -0.59 6.62 18.12
C LYS A 147 -1.34 7.25 16.96
N PHE A 148 -2.19 6.50 16.28
CA PHE A 148 -2.78 6.91 15.00
C PHE A 148 -4.29 7.14 15.07
N ASN A 149 -4.90 7.17 16.27
CA ASN A 149 -6.35 7.24 16.47
C ASN A 149 -7.03 8.26 15.54
N ASN A 150 -6.64 9.51 15.62
CA ASN A 150 -7.27 10.59 14.85
C ASN A 150 -7.19 10.37 13.32
N THR A 151 -6.06 9.84 12.85
CA THR A 151 -5.90 9.57 11.42
C THR A 151 -6.68 8.33 11.01
N MET A 152 -6.77 7.30 11.86
CA MET A 152 -7.56 6.11 11.62
C MET A 152 -9.05 6.42 11.58
N GLU A 153 -9.56 7.28 12.48
CA GLU A 153 -10.92 7.80 12.43
C GLU A 153 -11.19 8.58 11.14
N GLU A 154 -10.29 9.48 10.77
CA GLU A 154 -10.42 10.29 9.57
C GLU A 154 -10.53 9.44 8.29
N VAL A 155 -9.75 8.35 8.21
CA VAL A 155 -9.78 7.45 7.05
C VAL A 155 -10.79 6.30 7.21
N GLY A 156 -11.52 6.22 8.33
CA GLY A 156 -12.59 5.25 8.58
C GLY A 156 -12.09 3.83 8.81
N TYR A 157 -11.03 3.66 9.60
CA TYR A 157 -10.57 2.37 10.10
C TYR A 157 -11.10 2.05 11.51
N ILE A 158 -11.47 3.06 12.26
CA ILE A 158 -12.14 3.00 13.57
C ILE A 158 -13.18 4.08 13.68
#